data_12a6fee0c3f2b9a2cc997f6e25588ac7
#
_entry.id   12a6fee0c3f2b9a2cc997f6e25588ac7
#
_cell.length_a   1.000
_cell.length_b   1.000
_cell.length_c   1.000
_cell.angle_alpha   90.00
_cell.angle_beta   90.00
_cell.angle_gamma   90.00
#
_symmetry.space_group_name_H-M   'P 1'
#
loop_
_entity.id
_entity.type
_entity.pdbx_description
1 polymer ?
#
loop_
_entity_poly.entity_id
_entity_poly.type
_entity_poly.pdbx_seq_one_letter_code
_entity_poly.pdbx_strand_id
1 'polypeptide(L)'
;MTSDRFDAARWQARLDELRAAHHVPAASLAVLTGGDIHEMASGVLHRGTGVEATTDSVFQLGSVAKVYTATLVMQLAESGALDLDAPVVSVLPEFATADAEATKTITTRQLLSHTSGLTCDFTLDTGRGDDCLARYVEAARDVPLDGPPGTFSYSSVGYNVLGRLVEVLTGQVWDQALKDRLVGPLGLRRTMTLPEEALAFRAAMGHMGQSGQDPDPTPAWDLMPRSAGPYGRVVAGAADVVRLAKLHLDGGLAPDGARVLAPETVAAMQRWETDCPDRWSVSSDGWGLGWSLYDWNGTPGYGHDGASVGQYAFLRVVPEAGVAIALLTNGGSARRLYDALLRELLDDLAGVRMPEPFAPPAQPPVVDLTPYLGTYRRAGVIITVAERDGSPHLTYAFVEGMADFHPPLEMTLVPVTETVFAAKGGDSSVSEDWMPVVFATLRDGTPCAYFAMRAAPKVR
;
A
#
# COMPACT_ATOMS: atom_id res chain seq x y z
N MET A 1 29.36 -6.51 -23.38
CA MET A 1 28.12 -5.74 -23.62
C MET A 1 28.28 -4.43 -22.90
N THR A 2 28.36 -3.32 -23.62
CA THR A 2 28.48 -1.97 -23.04
C THR A 2 27.20 -1.73 -22.26
N SER A 3 27.32 -1.52 -20.93
CA SER A 3 26.23 -1.02 -20.11
C SER A 3 25.80 0.32 -20.73
N ASP A 4 24.62 0.35 -21.35
CA ASP A 4 24.03 1.63 -21.72
C ASP A 4 23.85 2.40 -20.41
N ARG A 5 24.60 3.50 -20.33
CA ARG A 5 24.62 4.33 -19.14
C ARG A 5 23.23 4.95 -18.99
N PHE A 6 22.60 4.83 -17.81
CA PHE A 6 21.29 5.43 -17.52
C PHE A 6 21.26 6.90 -17.98
N ASP A 7 20.33 7.25 -18.87
CA ASP A 7 20.18 8.61 -19.40
C ASP A 7 19.33 9.47 -18.43
N ALA A 8 19.97 10.01 -17.41
CA ALA A 8 19.31 10.85 -16.42
C ALA A 8 18.66 12.10 -17.03
N ALA A 9 19.23 12.67 -18.08
CA ALA A 9 18.67 13.87 -18.71
C ALA A 9 17.37 13.57 -19.48
N ARG A 10 17.33 12.44 -20.21
CA ARG A 10 16.12 11.93 -20.86
C ARG A 10 15.00 11.68 -19.85
N TRP A 11 15.31 10.99 -18.76
CA TRP A 11 14.31 10.63 -17.74
C TRP A 11 13.86 11.82 -16.90
N GLN A 12 14.72 12.82 -16.65
CA GLN A 12 14.32 14.09 -16.05
C GLN A 12 13.32 14.82 -16.95
N ALA A 13 13.62 14.95 -18.25
CA ALA A 13 12.73 15.61 -19.20
C ALA A 13 11.37 14.87 -19.31
N ARG A 14 11.39 13.53 -19.29
CA ARG A 14 10.16 12.72 -19.34
C ARG A 14 9.34 12.86 -18.06
N LEU A 15 9.97 12.90 -16.90
CA LEU A 15 9.31 13.17 -15.61
C LEU A 15 8.63 14.55 -15.63
N ASP A 16 9.31 15.59 -16.12
CA ASP A 16 8.78 16.94 -16.22
C ASP A 16 7.53 17.01 -17.12
N GLU A 17 7.61 16.38 -18.28
CA GLU A 17 6.52 16.31 -19.26
C GLU A 17 5.29 15.58 -18.68
N LEU A 18 5.47 14.35 -18.18
CA LEU A 18 4.37 13.53 -17.69
C LEU A 18 3.76 14.12 -16.41
N ARG A 19 4.60 14.65 -15.49
CA ARG A 19 4.12 15.34 -14.30
C ARG A 19 3.15 16.49 -14.66
N ALA A 20 3.56 17.32 -15.62
CA ALA A 20 2.73 18.43 -16.07
C ALA A 20 1.46 17.96 -16.78
N ALA A 21 1.57 16.96 -17.66
CA ALA A 21 0.42 16.41 -18.41
C ALA A 21 -0.65 15.78 -17.49
N HIS A 22 -0.24 15.27 -16.33
CA HIS A 22 -1.14 14.63 -15.36
C HIS A 22 -1.50 15.51 -14.16
N HIS A 23 -1.24 16.81 -14.23
CA HIS A 23 -1.55 17.79 -13.17
C HIS A 23 -0.99 17.40 -11.79
N VAL A 24 0.13 16.70 -11.75
CA VAL A 24 0.82 16.33 -10.51
C VAL A 24 1.66 17.51 -10.03
N PRO A 25 1.42 18.09 -8.82
CA PRO A 25 2.13 19.30 -8.39
C PRO A 25 3.63 19.06 -8.23
N ALA A 26 4.02 17.94 -7.59
CA ALA A 26 5.41 17.51 -7.51
C ALA A 26 5.53 15.99 -7.66
N ALA A 27 6.67 15.57 -8.23
CA ALA A 27 7.11 14.20 -8.27
C ALA A 27 8.60 14.10 -7.88
N SER A 28 8.95 13.08 -7.11
CA SER A 28 10.32 12.67 -6.82
C SER A 28 10.50 11.22 -7.25
N LEU A 29 11.51 10.98 -8.09
CA LEU A 29 11.80 9.69 -8.69
C LEU A 29 13.21 9.26 -8.30
N ALA A 30 13.36 8.02 -7.84
CA ALA A 30 14.64 7.37 -7.66
C ALA A 30 14.66 6.04 -8.42
N VAL A 31 15.74 5.78 -9.14
CA VAL A 31 15.94 4.59 -9.95
C VAL A 31 17.27 3.94 -9.59
N LEU A 32 17.23 2.71 -9.10
CA LEU A 32 18.42 1.85 -8.97
C LEU A 32 18.58 1.05 -10.26
N THR A 33 19.71 1.18 -10.89
CA THR A 33 20.12 0.37 -12.06
C THR A 33 21.63 0.32 -12.15
N GLY A 34 22.20 -0.81 -12.57
CA GLY A 34 23.64 -1.00 -12.64
C GLY A 34 24.38 -0.84 -11.30
N GLY A 35 23.66 -0.90 -10.18
CA GLY A 35 24.20 -0.71 -8.82
C GLY A 35 24.13 0.73 -8.30
N ASP A 36 23.87 1.70 -9.17
CA ASP A 36 23.80 3.14 -8.84
C ASP A 36 22.36 3.62 -8.65
N ILE A 37 22.15 4.59 -7.76
CA ILE A 37 20.85 5.24 -7.54
C ILE A 37 20.87 6.60 -8.24
N HIS A 38 19.96 6.80 -9.17
CA HIS A 38 19.73 8.05 -9.88
C HIS A 38 18.50 8.75 -9.31
N GLU A 39 18.63 10.00 -8.92
CA GLU A 39 17.57 10.80 -8.29
C GLU A 39 17.12 11.92 -9.24
N MET A 40 15.82 12.14 -9.36
CA MET A 40 15.19 13.19 -10.14
C MET A 40 14.02 13.79 -9.36
N ALA A 41 13.73 15.06 -9.58
CA ALA A 41 12.58 15.72 -8.97
C ALA A 41 12.00 16.77 -9.94
N SER A 42 10.70 17.03 -9.82
CA SER A 42 9.99 17.96 -10.69
C SER A 42 8.83 18.61 -9.94
N GLY A 43 8.55 19.87 -10.25
CA GLY A 43 7.38 20.60 -9.79
C GLY A 43 7.54 21.29 -8.44
N VAL A 44 6.44 21.45 -7.71
CA VAL A 44 6.38 22.23 -6.46
C VAL A 44 5.78 21.43 -5.31
N LEU A 45 6.38 21.52 -4.15
CA LEU A 45 5.95 20.83 -2.93
C LEU A 45 4.62 21.37 -2.36
N HIS A 46 4.31 22.63 -2.68
CA HIS A 46 3.09 23.30 -2.24
C HIS A 46 2.70 24.36 -3.27
N ARG A 47 1.59 24.20 -3.98
CA ARG A 47 1.16 25.12 -5.04
C ARG A 47 0.98 26.56 -4.58
N GLY A 48 0.47 26.76 -3.36
CA GLY A 48 0.26 28.12 -2.83
C GLY A 48 1.54 28.87 -2.49
N THR A 49 2.65 28.19 -2.16
CA THR A 49 3.93 28.84 -1.80
C THR A 49 4.96 28.79 -2.92
N GLY A 50 4.78 27.89 -3.91
CA GLY A 50 5.72 27.70 -5.01
C GLY A 50 7.07 27.10 -4.63
N VAL A 51 7.21 26.47 -3.44
CA VAL A 51 8.44 25.81 -3.03
C VAL A 51 8.75 24.64 -3.94
N GLU A 52 9.87 24.70 -4.63
CA GLU A 52 10.28 23.69 -5.62
C GLU A 52 10.58 22.33 -4.97
N ALA A 53 10.21 21.26 -5.65
CA ALA A 53 10.64 19.90 -5.34
C ALA A 53 12.09 19.69 -5.79
N THR A 54 12.89 19.10 -4.92
CA THR A 54 14.29 18.73 -5.16
C THR A 54 14.51 17.28 -4.75
N THR A 55 15.61 16.68 -5.14
CA THR A 55 15.91 15.27 -4.84
C THR A 55 16.03 14.99 -3.33
N ASP A 56 16.21 16.03 -2.50
CA ASP A 56 16.21 15.93 -1.04
C ASP A 56 14.81 16.11 -0.41
N SER A 57 13.78 16.32 -1.21
CA SER A 57 12.39 16.45 -0.73
C SER A 57 11.86 15.14 -0.17
N VAL A 58 10.99 15.25 0.85
CA VAL A 58 10.40 14.11 1.54
C VAL A 58 8.87 14.11 1.39
N PHE A 59 8.32 12.90 1.29
CA PHE A 59 6.89 12.66 1.06
C PHE A 59 6.35 11.64 2.05
N GLN A 60 5.07 11.71 2.36
CA GLN A 60 4.39 10.66 3.12
C GLN A 60 4.25 9.41 2.25
N LEU A 61 4.73 8.28 2.76
CA LEU A 61 4.77 7.03 2.00
C LEU A 61 3.48 6.22 2.03
N GLY A 62 2.56 6.57 2.93
CA GLY A 62 1.37 5.74 3.14
C GLY A 62 1.77 4.28 3.39
N SER A 63 1.08 3.37 2.74
CA SER A 63 1.21 1.92 2.98
C SER A 63 2.57 1.31 2.62
N VAL A 64 3.46 1.99 1.93
CA VAL A 64 4.86 1.53 1.78
C VAL A 64 5.53 1.37 3.17
N ALA A 65 5.05 2.07 4.21
CA ALA A 65 5.44 1.88 5.61
C ALA A 65 5.32 0.42 6.08
N LYS A 66 4.39 -0.35 5.50
CA LYS A 66 4.21 -1.77 5.83
C LYS A 66 5.44 -2.61 5.54
N VAL A 67 6.18 -2.28 4.48
CA VAL A 67 7.43 -2.98 4.15
C VAL A 67 8.49 -2.78 5.24
N TYR A 68 8.59 -1.58 5.79
CA TYR A 68 9.50 -1.29 6.92
C TYR A 68 9.13 -2.14 8.15
N THR A 69 7.84 -2.16 8.49
CA THR A 69 7.33 -2.97 9.62
C THR A 69 7.54 -4.46 9.39
N ALA A 70 7.26 -4.96 8.18
CA ALA A 70 7.48 -6.36 7.83
C ALA A 70 8.96 -6.74 7.95
N THR A 71 9.87 -5.87 7.50
CA THR A 71 11.33 -6.11 7.63
C THR A 71 11.76 -6.22 9.11
N LEU A 72 11.22 -5.36 10.00
CA LEU A 72 11.47 -5.46 11.46
C LEU A 72 10.96 -6.78 12.05
N VAL A 73 9.73 -7.17 11.68
CA VAL A 73 9.14 -8.43 12.14
C VAL A 73 9.96 -9.62 11.68
N MET A 74 10.46 -9.59 10.45
CA MET A 74 11.29 -10.66 9.92
C MET A 74 12.67 -10.75 10.58
N GLN A 75 13.25 -9.63 11.04
CA GLN A 75 14.45 -9.67 11.89
C GLN A 75 14.18 -10.39 13.24
N LEU A 76 13.00 -10.17 13.81
CA LEU A 76 12.61 -10.85 15.05
C LEU A 76 12.38 -12.37 14.82
N ALA A 77 11.79 -12.73 13.70
CA ALA A 77 11.62 -14.13 13.31
C ALA A 77 12.96 -14.82 13.05
N GLU A 78 13.86 -14.18 12.32
CA GLU A 78 15.21 -14.69 12.05
C GLU A 78 16.03 -14.93 13.32
N SER A 79 15.91 -14.04 14.31
CA SER A 79 16.60 -14.18 15.59
C SER A 79 15.98 -15.26 16.51
N GLY A 80 14.87 -15.88 16.11
CA GLY A 80 14.13 -16.85 16.92
C GLY A 80 13.30 -16.23 18.05
N ALA A 81 13.21 -14.89 18.12
CA ALA A 81 12.38 -14.21 19.11
C ALA A 81 10.88 -14.29 18.78
N LEU A 82 10.54 -14.62 17.53
CA LEU A 82 9.16 -14.71 17.04
C LEU A 82 9.00 -15.92 16.14
N ASP A 83 8.03 -16.77 16.43
CA ASP A 83 7.58 -17.82 15.50
C ASP A 83 6.44 -17.26 14.66
N LEU A 84 6.63 -17.23 13.33
CA LEU A 84 5.63 -16.71 12.38
C LEU A 84 4.34 -17.52 12.34
N ASP A 85 4.41 -18.80 12.69
CA ASP A 85 3.31 -19.74 12.60
C ASP A 85 2.64 -20.01 13.97
N ALA A 86 3.20 -19.51 15.04
CA ALA A 86 2.55 -19.52 16.35
C ALA A 86 1.42 -18.46 16.40
N PRO A 87 0.35 -18.73 17.18
CA PRO A 87 -0.69 -17.74 17.41
C PRO A 87 -0.15 -16.43 18.02
N VAL A 88 -0.61 -15.30 17.50
CA VAL A 88 -0.22 -13.96 17.98
C VAL A 88 -0.41 -13.82 19.50
N VAL A 89 -1.49 -14.38 20.02
CA VAL A 89 -1.83 -14.36 21.45
C VAL A 89 -0.77 -15.03 22.34
N SER A 90 0.10 -15.88 21.80
CA SER A 90 1.20 -16.49 22.55
C SER A 90 2.30 -15.49 22.93
N VAL A 91 2.47 -14.43 22.15
CA VAL A 91 3.44 -13.34 22.41
C VAL A 91 2.75 -12.10 22.92
N LEU A 92 1.50 -11.84 22.48
CA LEU A 92 0.71 -10.67 22.78
C LEU A 92 -0.61 -11.10 23.48
N PRO A 93 -0.59 -11.41 24.78
CA PRO A 93 -1.77 -11.92 25.50
C PRO A 93 -2.97 -10.96 25.51
N GLU A 94 -2.73 -9.64 25.34
CA GLU A 94 -3.77 -8.62 25.20
C GLU A 94 -4.46 -8.65 23.84
N PHE A 95 -3.93 -9.32 22.83
CA PHE A 95 -4.53 -9.44 21.50
C PHE A 95 -5.84 -10.20 21.58
N ALA A 96 -6.89 -9.58 21.07
CA ALA A 96 -8.19 -10.19 20.91
C ALA A 96 -8.87 -9.66 19.63
N THR A 97 -9.85 -10.42 19.13
CA THR A 97 -10.71 -10.04 18.03
C THR A 97 -12.16 -10.30 18.42
N ALA A 98 -13.12 -9.78 17.67
CA ALA A 98 -14.54 -10.05 17.87
C ALA A 98 -14.91 -11.55 17.79
N ASP A 99 -14.04 -12.36 17.17
CA ASP A 99 -14.15 -13.83 17.09
C ASP A 99 -13.12 -14.49 18.01
N ALA A 100 -13.60 -15.20 19.05
CA ALA A 100 -12.75 -15.84 20.04
C ALA A 100 -11.91 -17.00 19.46
N GLU A 101 -12.35 -17.69 18.42
CA GLU A 101 -11.57 -18.74 17.77
C GLU A 101 -10.51 -18.13 16.85
N ALA A 102 -10.83 -17.08 16.12
CA ALA A 102 -9.84 -16.32 15.35
C ALA A 102 -8.74 -15.75 16.25
N THR A 103 -9.10 -15.23 17.44
CA THR A 103 -8.12 -14.74 18.43
C THR A 103 -7.07 -15.80 18.77
N LYS A 104 -7.46 -17.07 18.92
CA LYS A 104 -6.57 -18.17 19.28
C LYS A 104 -5.72 -18.71 18.14
N THR A 105 -6.08 -18.39 16.90
CA THR A 105 -5.50 -19.06 15.73
C THR A 105 -4.79 -18.12 14.74
N ILE A 106 -5.06 -16.82 14.79
CA ILE A 106 -4.37 -15.83 13.93
C ILE A 106 -2.87 -15.86 14.22
N THR A 107 -2.06 -16.00 13.15
CA THR A 107 -0.61 -16.07 13.22
C THR A 107 0.03 -14.79 12.69
N THR A 108 1.31 -14.58 13.04
CA THR A 108 2.10 -13.45 12.51
C THR A 108 2.25 -13.53 10.98
N ARG A 109 2.41 -14.74 10.42
CA ARG A 109 2.42 -14.96 8.97
C ARG A 109 1.16 -14.43 8.32
N GLN A 110 -0.01 -14.71 8.89
CA GLN A 110 -1.28 -14.23 8.36
C GLN A 110 -1.42 -12.71 8.45
N LEU A 111 -0.86 -12.07 9.46
CA LEU A 111 -0.82 -10.61 9.53
C LEU A 111 0.04 -10.00 8.42
N LEU A 112 1.24 -10.56 8.18
CA LEU A 112 2.17 -10.10 7.14
C LEU A 112 1.63 -10.29 5.72
N SER A 113 0.87 -11.35 5.47
CA SER A 113 0.32 -11.72 4.16
C SER A 113 -1.13 -11.26 3.93
N HIS A 114 -1.70 -10.47 4.85
CA HIS A 114 -3.11 -10.02 4.79
C HIS A 114 -4.13 -11.16 4.74
N THR A 115 -3.83 -12.30 5.35
CA THR A 115 -4.73 -13.46 5.41
C THR A 115 -5.31 -13.73 6.80
N SER A 116 -5.17 -12.78 7.72
CA SER A 116 -5.75 -12.89 9.07
C SER A 116 -7.28 -12.67 9.12
N GLY A 117 -7.86 -12.08 8.08
CA GLY A 117 -9.26 -11.63 8.08
C GLY A 117 -9.51 -10.33 8.85
N LEU A 118 -8.49 -9.73 9.46
CA LEU A 118 -8.62 -8.43 10.14
C LEU A 118 -8.87 -7.33 9.11
N THR A 119 -9.71 -6.36 9.46
CA THR A 119 -10.10 -5.26 8.58
C THR A 119 -8.98 -4.26 8.30
N CYS A 120 -9.15 -3.44 7.28
CA CYS A 120 -8.30 -2.28 6.98
C CYS A 120 -8.78 -1.01 7.68
N ASP A 121 -10.08 -0.79 7.71
CA ASP A 121 -10.66 0.54 7.90
C ASP A 121 -11.08 0.79 9.36
N PHE A 122 -10.14 0.57 10.28
CA PHE A 122 -10.27 0.98 11.68
C PHE A 122 -9.16 1.99 11.99
N THR A 123 -9.44 3.27 11.78
CA THR A 123 -8.52 4.36 12.12
C THR A 123 -8.98 4.98 13.43
N LEU A 124 -8.11 4.92 14.45
CA LEU A 124 -8.40 5.46 15.78
C LEU A 124 -7.19 6.25 16.26
N ASP A 125 -7.43 7.50 16.66
CA ASP A 125 -6.44 8.30 17.39
C ASP A 125 -6.42 7.88 18.85
N THR A 126 -5.39 7.20 19.25
CA THR A 126 -5.14 6.76 20.65
C THR A 126 -4.17 7.66 21.38
N GLY A 127 -3.92 8.84 20.83
CA GLY A 127 -3.02 9.84 21.37
C GLY A 127 -1.58 9.69 20.87
N ARG A 128 -0.74 10.60 21.35
CA ARG A 128 0.68 10.69 20.92
C ARG A 128 1.67 10.05 21.89
N GLY A 129 1.17 9.37 22.93
CA GLY A 129 2.00 8.67 23.91
C GLY A 129 2.66 7.40 23.36
N ASP A 130 3.69 6.92 24.05
CA ASP A 130 4.44 5.71 23.68
C ASP A 130 3.60 4.43 23.82
N ASP A 131 2.43 4.53 24.45
CA ASP A 131 1.43 3.47 24.59
C ASP A 131 0.36 3.47 23.50
N CYS A 132 0.51 4.30 22.46
CA CYS A 132 -0.52 4.46 21.42
C CYS A 132 -0.86 3.15 20.69
N LEU A 133 0.11 2.28 20.42
CA LEU A 133 -0.15 0.99 19.79
C LEU A 133 -0.80 -0.02 20.74
N ALA A 134 -0.42 -0.03 22.01
CA ALA A 134 -1.07 -0.87 23.02
C ALA A 134 -2.57 -0.52 23.15
N ARG A 135 -2.88 0.77 23.26
CA ARG A 135 -4.27 1.27 23.28
C ARG A 135 -5.04 0.97 22.00
N TYR A 136 -4.35 1.04 20.85
CA TYR A 136 -4.98 0.71 19.59
C TYR A 136 -5.37 -0.77 19.51
N VAL A 137 -4.46 -1.68 19.87
CA VAL A 137 -4.72 -3.13 19.87
C VAL A 137 -5.86 -3.48 20.84
N GLU A 138 -5.90 -2.85 22.01
CA GLU A 138 -7.00 -3.01 22.96
C GLU A 138 -8.34 -2.55 22.38
N ALA A 139 -8.37 -1.39 21.72
CA ALA A 139 -9.59 -0.84 21.12
C ALA A 139 -10.07 -1.64 19.89
N ALA A 140 -9.14 -2.30 19.17
CA ALA A 140 -9.46 -3.10 17.98
C ALA A 140 -10.12 -4.44 18.29
N ARG A 141 -10.19 -4.88 19.55
CA ARG A 141 -10.67 -6.20 19.97
C ARG A 141 -12.11 -6.54 19.56
N ASP A 142 -12.97 -5.54 19.48
CA ASP A 142 -14.39 -5.71 19.16
C ASP A 142 -14.71 -5.40 17.69
N VAL A 143 -13.69 -5.09 16.89
CA VAL A 143 -13.87 -4.79 15.47
C VAL A 143 -14.13 -6.10 14.70
N PRO A 144 -15.23 -6.17 13.92
CA PRO A 144 -15.54 -7.35 13.13
C PRO A 144 -14.43 -7.68 12.12
N LEU A 145 -14.23 -8.99 11.87
CA LEU A 145 -13.36 -9.42 10.80
C LEU A 145 -14.07 -9.28 9.44
N ASP A 146 -13.27 -9.06 8.39
CA ASP A 146 -13.72 -9.07 7.00
C ASP A 146 -13.96 -10.51 6.48
N GLY A 147 -13.47 -11.51 7.21
CA GLY A 147 -13.67 -12.94 6.92
C GLY A 147 -12.90 -13.83 7.90
N PRO A 148 -13.08 -15.15 7.84
CA PRO A 148 -12.36 -16.08 8.72
C PRO A 148 -10.86 -16.05 8.42
N PRO A 149 -9.98 -16.41 9.40
CA PRO A 149 -8.57 -16.56 9.17
C PRO A 149 -8.25 -17.44 7.95
N GLY A 150 -7.31 -17.00 7.12
CA GLY A 150 -7.03 -17.56 5.81
C GLY A 150 -7.74 -16.85 4.66
N THR A 151 -8.63 -15.88 4.94
CA THR A 151 -9.20 -14.98 3.94
C THR A 151 -8.22 -13.87 3.65
N PHE A 152 -7.89 -13.65 2.38
CA PHE A 152 -7.18 -12.44 1.98
C PHE A 152 -8.11 -11.24 2.15
N SER A 153 -7.69 -10.27 2.95
CA SER A 153 -8.27 -8.91 3.02
C SER A 153 -7.17 -7.97 3.45
N TYR A 154 -6.86 -6.98 2.60
CA TYR A 154 -5.81 -6.02 2.91
C TYR A 154 -6.10 -5.31 4.23
N SER A 155 -5.17 -5.39 5.19
CA SER A 155 -5.40 -4.99 6.58
C SER A 155 -4.36 -4.00 7.10
N SER A 156 -4.82 -2.86 7.62
CA SER A 156 -3.99 -1.94 8.40
C SER A 156 -4.01 -2.30 9.90
N VAL A 157 -5.11 -2.85 10.40
CA VAL A 157 -5.20 -3.35 11.78
C VAL A 157 -4.14 -4.42 12.04
N GLY A 158 -3.97 -5.37 11.10
CA GLY A 158 -2.93 -6.39 11.22
C GLY A 158 -1.53 -5.81 11.36
N TYR A 159 -1.21 -4.73 10.65
CA TYR A 159 0.10 -4.08 10.75
C TYR A 159 0.29 -3.28 12.04
N ASN A 160 -0.77 -2.76 12.66
CA ASN A 160 -0.68 -2.20 14.00
C ASN A 160 -0.39 -3.28 15.04
N VAL A 161 -0.99 -4.47 14.91
CA VAL A 161 -0.65 -5.64 15.74
C VAL A 161 0.81 -6.03 15.54
N LEU A 162 1.32 -6.06 14.29
CA LEU A 162 2.74 -6.31 14.00
C LEU A 162 3.64 -5.25 14.64
N GLY A 163 3.27 -3.97 14.57
CA GLY A 163 3.99 -2.90 15.26
C GLY A 163 4.04 -3.12 16.78
N ARG A 164 2.93 -3.55 17.38
CA ARG A 164 2.88 -3.87 18.81
C ARG A 164 3.73 -5.09 19.19
N LEU A 165 3.77 -6.12 18.33
CA LEU A 165 4.70 -7.25 18.50
C LEU A 165 6.16 -6.78 18.51
N VAL A 166 6.52 -5.86 17.62
CA VAL A 166 7.86 -5.26 17.62
C VAL A 166 8.14 -4.57 18.95
N GLU A 167 7.21 -3.77 19.50
CA GLU A 167 7.39 -3.09 20.78
C GLU A 167 7.60 -4.07 21.95
N VAL A 168 6.76 -5.11 22.03
CA VAL A 168 6.84 -6.09 23.12
C VAL A 168 8.15 -6.88 23.07
N LEU A 169 8.56 -7.31 21.87
CA LEU A 169 9.74 -8.15 21.70
C LEU A 169 11.06 -7.38 21.77
N THR A 170 11.06 -6.09 21.43
CA THR A 170 12.27 -5.26 21.50
C THR A 170 12.39 -4.46 22.78
N GLY A 171 11.29 -4.24 23.50
CA GLY A 171 11.22 -3.31 24.63
C GLY A 171 11.34 -1.84 24.21
N GLN A 172 11.21 -1.52 22.93
CA GLN A 172 11.28 -0.18 22.37
C GLN A 172 9.95 0.18 21.71
N VAL A 173 9.58 1.46 21.71
CA VAL A 173 8.49 1.94 20.85
C VAL A 173 8.83 1.66 19.39
N TRP A 174 7.81 1.40 18.57
CA TRP A 174 7.99 1.03 17.14
C TRP A 174 8.85 2.07 16.38
N ASP A 175 8.63 3.37 16.62
CA ASP A 175 9.41 4.45 16.01
C ASP A 175 10.91 4.28 16.29
N GLN A 176 11.30 3.98 17.52
CA GLN A 176 12.71 3.82 17.91
C GLN A 176 13.29 2.51 17.37
N ALA A 177 12.53 1.42 17.43
CA ALA A 177 12.95 0.15 16.85
C ALA A 177 13.24 0.27 15.35
N LEU A 178 12.40 1.03 14.60
CA LEU A 178 12.62 1.30 13.18
C LEU A 178 13.92 2.07 12.96
N LYS A 179 14.15 3.12 13.74
CA LYS A 179 15.36 3.95 13.63
C LYS A 179 16.63 3.14 13.90
N ASP A 180 16.64 2.36 14.96
CA ASP A 180 17.83 1.65 15.40
C ASP A 180 18.17 0.45 14.52
N ARG A 181 17.13 -0.23 13.99
CA ARG A 181 17.29 -1.51 13.31
C ARG A 181 17.28 -1.42 11.79
N LEU A 182 16.74 -0.33 11.19
CA LEU A 182 16.68 -0.14 9.75
C LEU A 182 17.22 1.21 9.31
N VAL A 183 16.69 2.31 9.83
CA VAL A 183 17.04 3.66 9.35
C VAL A 183 18.54 3.94 9.53
N GLY A 184 19.06 3.70 10.74
CA GLY A 184 20.46 3.86 11.05
C GLY A 184 21.37 2.94 10.24
N PRO A 185 21.21 1.61 10.32
CA PRO A 185 22.06 0.65 9.59
C PRO A 185 22.07 0.86 8.07
N LEU A 186 20.94 1.25 7.48
CA LEU A 186 20.83 1.49 6.02
C LEU A 186 21.23 2.92 5.60
N GLY A 187 21.54 3.80 6.56
CA GLY A 187 21.85 5.20 6.28
C GLY A 187 20.71 5.97 5.63
N LEU A 188 19.45 5.69 6.00
CA LEU A 188 18.24 6.32 5.45
C LEU A 188 18.08 7.71 6.09
N ARG A 189 18.85 8.66 5.63
CA ARG A 189 18.95 10.00 6.26
C ARG A 189 17.72 10.86 6.10
N ARG A 190 16.84 10.50 5.16
CA ARG A 190 15.60 11.22 4.83
C ARG A 190 14.39 10.31 5.09
N THR A 191 14.46 9.49 6.15
CA THR A 191 13.37 8.59 6.58
C THR A 191 13.04 8.85 8.03
N MET A 192 11.79 9.16 8.32
CA MET A 192 11.28 9.53 9.64
C MET A 192 9.86 9.00 9.88
N THR A 193 9.45 8.97 11.14
CA THR A 193 8.14 8.45 11.54
C THR A 193 7.25 9.49 12.22
N LEU A 194 7.85 10.58 12.70
CA LEU A 194 7.12 11.65 13.40
C LEU A 194 7.07 12.92 12.54
N PRO A 195 5.93 13.65 12.50
CA PRO A 195 5.77 14.83 11.66
C PRO A 195 6.71 15.97 12.04
N GLU A 196 7.06 16.11 13.32
CA GLU A 196 8.02 17.09 13.79
C GLU A 196 9.44 16.90 13.24
N GLU A 197 9.82 15.67 12.91
CA GLU A 197 11.10 15.36 12.28
C GLU A 197 11.14 15.85 10.83
N ALA A 198 9.98 15.80 10.13
CA ALA A 198 9.87 16.27 8.75
C ALA A 198 10.10 17.78 8.60
N LEU A 199 9.95 18.56 9.68
CA LEU A 199 10.22 20.00 9.67
C LEU A 199 11.70 20.36 9.40
N ALA A 200 12.62 19.40 9.56
CA ALA A 200 14.02 19.55 9.22
C ALA A 200 14.30 19.40 7.71
N PHE A 201 13.28 19.05 6.92
CA PHE A 201 13.41 18.73 5.50
C PHE A 201 12.43 19.53 4.64
N ARG A 202 12.61 19.47 3.33
CA ARG A 202 11.67 20.00 2.34
C ARG A 202 10.49 19.04 2.20
N ALA A 203 9.51 19.16 3.09
CA ALA A 203 8.36 18.26 3.14
C ALA A 203 7.27 18.65 2.13
N ALA A 204 6.80 17.69 1.36
CA ALA A 204 5.71 17.89 0.41
C ALA A 204 4.36 18.02 1.12
N MET A 205 3.56 19.01 0.73
CA MET A 205 2.15 19.12 1.09
C MET A 205 1.32 18.23 0.17
N GLY A 206 0.34 17.52 0.70
CA GLY A 206 -0.65 16.82 -0.11
C GLY A 206 -1.56 17.78 -0.87
N HIS A 207 -2.03 17.37 -2.06
CA HIS A 207 -2.98 18.14 -2.85
C HIS A 207 -4.12 17.24 -3.31
N MET A 208 -5.35 17.75 -3.26
CA MET A 208 -6.56 17.05 -3.68
C MET A 208 -7.40 17.95 -4.59
N GLY A 209 -8.11 17.37 -5.54
CA GLY A 209 -8.93 18.08 -6.51
C GLY A 209 -9.64 17.12 -7.45
N GLN A 210 -10.30 17.69 -8.44
CA GLN A 210 -10.97 16.90 -9.48
C GLN A 210 -9.98 16.42 -10.53
N SER A 211 -10.31 15.30 -11.15
CA SER A 211 -9.55 14.74 -12.27
C SER A 211 -9.36 15.73 -13.42
N GLY A 212 -8.14 15.74 -13.99
CA GLY A 212 -7.82 16.62 -15.13
C GLY A 212 -7.74 18.10 -14.79
N GLN A 213 -7.77 18.44 -13.51
CA GLN A 213 -7.58 19.80 -13.01
C GLN A 213 -6.39 19.86 -12.04
N ASP A 214 -5.85 21.05 -11.91
CA ASP A 214 -4.80 21.30 -10.95
C ASP A 214 -5.37 21.19 -9.51
N PRO A 215 -4.84 20.30 -8.66
CA PRO A 215 -5.38 20.09 -7.32
C PRO A 215 -4.96 21.21 -6.35
N ASP A 216 -5.76 21.42 -5.31
CA ASP A 216 -5.46 22.37 -4.25
C ASP A 216 -4.72 21.71 -3.07
N PRO A 217 -3.89 22.47 -2.33
CA PRO A 217 -3.28 21.96 -1.10
C PRO A 217 -4.33 21.48 -0.09
N THR A 218 -4.05 20.35 0.55
CA THR A 218 -4.91 19.84 1.64
C THR A 218 -4.87 20.80 2.85
N PRO A 219 -5.95 20.85 3.66
CA PRO A 219 -6.02 21.79 4.79
C PRO A 219 -5.05 21.47 5.93
N ALA A 220 -4.53 20.24 5.97
CA ALA A 220 -3.56 19.78 6.96
C ALA A 220 -2.53 18.87 6.33
N TRP A 221 -1.30 18.94 6.81
CA TRP A 221 -0.20 18.10 6.33
C TRP A 221 -0.27 16.68 6.86
N ASP A 222 -0.59 16.53 8.15
CA ASP A 222 -0.62 15.24 8.85
C ASP A 222 -2.02 15.03 9.46
N LEU A 223 -2.74 14.04 8.92
CA LEU A 223 -4.07 13.63 9.39
C LEU A 223 -4.05 12.21 9.96
N MET A 224 -2.88 11.52 9.92
CA MET A 224 -2.77 10.16 10.42
C MET A 224 -2.40 10.16 11.91
N PRO A 225 -3.10 9.39 12.78
CA PRO A 225 -2.73 9.27 14.18
C PRO A 225 -1.35 8.62 14.36
N ARG A 226 -0.68 8.81 15.51
CA ARG A 226 0.62 8.18 15.79
C ARG A 226 0.54 6.65 15.73
N SER A 227 -0.58 6.07 16.13
CA SER A 227 -0.84 4.63 16.01
C SER A 227 -0.79 4.11 14.58
N ALA A 228 -0.92 4.96 13.56
CA ALA A 228 -0.79 4.58 12.16
C ALA A 228 0.67 4.36 11.70
N GLY A 229 1.67 4.56 12.56
CA GLY A 229 3.09 4.36 12.27
C GLY A 229 3.37 3.09 11.48
N PRO A 230 3.03 1.90 12.00
CA PRO A 230 3.38 0.62 11.40
C PRO A 230 2.79 0.37 10.02
N TYR A 231 1.70 1.03 9.64
CA TYR A 231 1.03 0.76 8.37
C TYR A 231 1.02 1.91 7.37
N GLY A 232 1.32 3.16 7.80
CA GLY A 232 1.04 4.27 6.89
C GLY A 232 1.74 5.59 7.15
N ARG A 233 2.50 5.76 8.23
CA ARG A 233 2.98 7.08 8.66
C ARG A 233 4.50 7.30 8.52
N VAL A 234 5.17 6.52 7.70
CA VAL A 234 6.57 6.80 7.35
C VAL A 234 6.62 7.92 6.33
N VAL A 235 7.55 8.86 6.54
CA VAL A 235 7.89 9.94 5.60
C VAL A 235 9.29 9.69 5.10
N ALA A 236 9.52 9.76 3.77
CA ALA A 236 10.86 9.55 3.24
C ALA A 236 11.10 10.27 1.91
N GLY A 237 12.38 10.36 1.53
CA GLY A 237 12.81 10.68 0.17
C GLY A 237 12.84 9.45 -0.73
N ALA A 238 12.67 9.63 -2.04
CA ALA A 238 12.60 8.53 -3.00
C ALA A 238 13.85 7.63 -2.98
N ALA A 239 15.03 8.21 -2.84
CA ALA A 239 16.27 7.42 -2.76
C ALA A 239 16.35 6.53 -1.52
N ASP A 240 15.79 6.96 -0.37
CA ASP A 240 15.76 6.12 0.82
C ASP A 240 14.81 4.93 0.67
N VAL A 241 13.68 5.14 -0.04
CA VAL A 241 12.77 4.03 -0.41
C VAL A 241 13.49 3.02 -1.30
N VAL A 242 14.27 3.48 -2.28
CA VAL A 242 15.06 2.61 -3.15
C VAL A 242 16.20 1.92 -2.36
N ARG A 243 16.82 2.58 -1.37
CA ARG A 243 17.83 1.93 -0.50
C ARG A 243 17.24 0.81 0.35
N LEU A 244 15.99 0.96 0.82
CA LEU A 244 15.28 -0.17 1.46
C LEU A 244 15.06 -1.32 0.47
N ALA A 245 14.64 -1.03 -0.75
CA ALA A 245 14.49 -2.07 -1.79
C ALA A 245 15.84 -2.73 -2.12
N LYS A 246 16.92 -1.95 -2.16
CA LYS A 246 18.28 -2.46 -2.40
C LYS A 246 18.74 -3.42 -1.31
N LEU A 247 18.39 -3.19 -0.03
CA LEU A 247 18.63 -4.19 1.03
C LEU A 247 18.10 -5.58 0.63
N HIS A 248 16.88 -5.62 0.09
CA HIS A 248 16.25 -6.87 -0.34
C HIS A 248 16.88 -7.44 -1.63
N LEU A 249 17.31 -6.59 -2.57
CA LEU A 249 18.04 -7.00 -3.76
C LEU A 249 19.42 -7.58 -3.43
N ASP A 250 20.11 -6.98 -2.45
CA ASP A 250 21.44 -7.39 -2.01
C ASP A 250 21.41 -8.56 -0.99
N GLY A 251 20.27 -9.25 -0.88
CA GLY A 251 20.13 -10.41 0.02
C GLY A 251 20.31 -10.06 1.50
N GLY A 252 19.89 -8.87 1.89
CA GLY A 252 19.88 -8.41 3.29
C GLY A 252 21.16 -7.73 3.76
N LEU A 253 22.03 -7.26 2.86
CA LEU A 253 23.25 -6.52 3.19
C LEU A 253 22.99 -5.01 3.21
N ALA A 254 23.47 -4.34 4.26
CA ALA A 254 23.57 -2.90 4.33
C ALA A 254 24.72 -2.36 3.44
N PRO A 255 24.76 -1.05 3.14
CA PRO A 255 25.80 -0.45 2.30
C PRO A 255 27.25 -0.63 2.82
N ASP A 256 27.42 -0.76 4.12
CA ASP A 256 28.73 -1.01 4.77
C ASP A 256 29.10 -2.50 4.83
N GLY A 257 28.27 -3.38 4.29
CA GLY A 257 28.43 -4.83 4.29
C GLY A 257 27.90 -5.54 5.55
N ALA A 258 27.34 -4.80 6.51
CA ALA A 258 26.70 -5.39 7.67
C ALA A 258 25.41 -6.16 7.25
N ARG A 259 25.16 -7.30 7.90
CA ARG A 259 23.97 -8.09 7.62
C ARG A 259 22.80 -7.62 8.46
N VAL A 260 21.75 -7.17 7.79
CA VAL A 260 20.48 -6.70 8.38
C VAL A 260 19.43 -7.81 8.37
N LEU A 261 19.43 -8.63 7.32
CA LEU A 261 18.62 -9.85 7.16
C LEU A 261 19.45 -10.96 6.53
N ALA A 262 19.16 -12.21 6.85
CA ALA A 262 19.71 -13.35 6.13
C ALA A 262 19.11 -13.45 4.72
N PRO A 263 19.85 -13.98 3.71
CA PRO A 263 19.32 -14.17 2.36
C PRO A 263 18.06 -15.04 2.34
N GLU A 264 18.01 -16.05 3.19
CA GLU A 264 16.85 -16.95 3.33
C GLU A 264 15.62 -16.22 3.84
N THR A 265 15.79 -15.25 4.76
CA THR A 265 14.73 -14.39 5.28
C THR A 265 14.21 -13.45 4.19
N VAL A 266 15.12 -12.84 3.43
CA VAL A 266 14.74 -12.02 2.27
C VAL A 266 13.96 -12.84 1.24
N ALA A 267 14.44 -14.04 0.89
CA ALA A 267 13.75 -14.94 -0.02
C ALA A 267 12.36 -15.37 0.52
N ALA A 268 12.25 -15.60 1.84
CA ALA A 268 10.97 -15.92 2.47
C ALA A 268 9.96 -14.77 2.34
N MET A 269 10.40 -13.51 2.45
CA MET A 269 9.51 -12.34 2.28
C MET A 269 8.96 -12.22 0.87
N GLN A 270 9.69 -12.67 -0.12
CA GLN A 270 9.35 -12.62 -1.56
C GLN A 270 8.65 -13.89 -2.05
N ARG A 271 8.43 -14.88 -1.17
CA ARG A 271 7.72 -16.10 -1.53
C ARG A 271 6.21 -15.82 -1.60
N TRP A 272 5.56 -16.48 -2.56
CA TRP A 272 4.11 -16.41 -2.73
C TRP A 272 3.40 -17.09 -1.55
N GLU A 273 2.71 -16.32 -0.73
CA GLU A 273 1.94 -16.80 0.42
C GLU A 273 0.45 -16.95 0.05
N THR A 274 -0.08 -16.06 -0.77
CA THR A 274 -1.48 -16.06 -1.17
C THR A 274 -1.70 -15.32 -2.49
N ASP A 275 -2.76 -15.69 -3.20
CA ASP A 275 -3.25 -14.93 -4.35
C ASP A 275 -3.93 -13.63 -3.88
N CYS A 276 -3.88 -12.60 -4.71
CA CYS A 276 -4.67 -11.39 -4.53
C CYS A 276 -5.95 -11.49 -5.37
N PRO A 277 -7.14 -11.67 -4.78
CA PRO A 277 -8.39 -11.79 -5.55
C PRO A 277 -8.69 -10.55 -6.38
N ASP A 278 -8.41 -9.38 -5.85
CA ASP A 278 -8.47 -8.09 -6.56
C ASP A 278 -7.07 -7.68 -7.05
N ARG A 279 -6.57 -8.43 -8.04
CA ARG A 279 -5.23 -8.23 -8.61
C ARG A 279 -5.05 -6.91 -9.37
N TRP A 280 -6.12 -6.21 -9.69
CA TRP A 280 -6.06 -5.01 -10.54
C TRP A 280 -5.90 -3.71 -9.77
N SER A 281 -6.40 -3.60 -8.54
CA SER A 281 -6.35 -2.36 -7.75
C SER A 281 -4.94 -1.80 -7.57
N VAL A 282 -3.95 -2.69 -7.37
CA VAL A 282 -2.52 -2.30 -7.25
C VAL A 282 -1.65 -3.09 -8.22
N SER A 283 -2.24 -3.73 -9.24
CA SER A 283 -1.56 -4.59 -10.20
C SER A 283 -0.77 -5.73 -9.55
N SER A 284 -1.26 -6.27 -8.43
CA SER A 284 -0.59 -7.31 -7.63
C SER A 284 -1.26 -8.66 -7.87
N ASP A 285 -0.52 -9.63 -8.36
CA ASP A 285 -1.04 -10.98 -8.62
C ASP A 285 -1.14 -11.81 -7.33
N GLY A 286 -0.24 -11.57 -6.37
CA GLY A 286 -0.20 -12.24 -5.08
C GLY A 286 0.47 -11.42 -3.99
N TRP A 287 0.61 -12.03 -2.82
CA TRP A 287 1.22 -11.39 -1.66
C TRP A 287 2.22 -12.31 -0.98
N GLY A 288 3.36 -11.74 -0.58
CA GLY A 288 4.37 -12.37 0.26
C GLY A 288 4.29 -11.89 1.70
N LEU A 289 5.40 -11.94 2.44
CA LEU A 289 5.48 -11.40 3.80
C LEU A 289 5.85 -9.91 3.75
N GLY A 290 4.82 -9.08 3.59
CA GLY A 290 4.94 -7.62 3.49
C GLY A 290 5.08 -7.04 2.09
N TRP A 291 5.24 -7.87 1.07
CA TRP A 291 5.39 -7.44 -0.31
C TRP A 291 4.19 -7.80 -1.18
N SER A 292 3.74 -6.86 -2.01
CA SER A 292 2.96 -7.18 -3.21
C SER A 292 3.86 -7.93 -4.19
N LEU A 293 3.35 -8.99 -4.81
CA LEU A 293 4.08 -9.80 -5.80
C LEU A 293 3.45 -9.65 -7.17
N TYR A 294 4.30 -9.56 -8.17
CA TYR A 294 3.92 -9.37 -9.57
C TYR A 294 4.48 -10.51 -10.43
N ASP A 295 3.70 -10.95 -11.39
CA ASP A 295 4.14 -11.77 -12.51
C ASP A 295 3.93 -10.99 -13.80
N TRP A 296 4.97 -10.34 -14.28
CA TRP A 296 4.92 -9.59 -15.53
C TRP A 296 5.28 -10.50 -16.72
N ASN A 297 4.33 -11.36 -17.13
CA ASN A 297 4.51 -12.32 -18.23
C ASN A 297 5.71 -13.26 -18.01
N GLY A 298 5.85 -13.79 -16.82
CA GLY A 298 6.92 -14.69 -16.42
C GLY A 298 8.15 -14.01 -15.83
N THR A 299 8.19 -12.70 -15.76
CA THR A 299 9.22 -11.96 -15.02
C THR A 299 8.71 -11.62 -13.63
N PRO A 300 9.27 -12.23 -12.56
CA PRO A 300 8.81 -11.94 -11.21
C PRO A 300 9.28 -10.54 -10.76
N GLY A 301 8.40 -9.86 -10.04
CA GLY A 301 8.69 -8.62 -9.39
C GLY A 301 8.01 -8.51 -8.04
N TYR A 302 8.43 -7.54 -7.25
CA TYR A 302 7.74 -7.19 -6.00
C TYR A 302 7.76 -5.69 -5.78
N GLY A 303 6.93 -5.23 -4.87
CA GLY A 303 6.84 -3.81 -4.54
C GLY A 303 5.75 -3.51 -3.53
N HIS A 304 5.37 -2.25 -3.46
CA HIS A 304 4.23 -1.82 -2.65
C HIS A 304 3.76 -0.44 -3.12
N ASP A 305 2.44 -0.22 -3.08
CA ASP A 305 1.84 1.09 -3.28
C ASP A 305 1.47 1.72 -1.94
N GLY A 306 1.46 3.04 -1.89
CA GLY A 306 1.03 3.78 -0.72
C GLY A 306 0.26 5.04 -1.07
N ALA A 307 -0.70 5.36 -0.24
CA ALA A 307 -1.45 6.61 -0.30
C ALA A 307 -1.61 7.19 1.09
N SER A 308 -1.48 8.49 1.18
CA SER A 308 -1.85 9.33 2.31
C SER A 308 -2.76 10.45 1.79
N VAL A 309 -3.07 11.45 2.59
CA VAL A 309 -3.95 12.53 2.16
C VAL A 309 -3.27 13.37 1.07
N GLY A 310 -3.68 13.14 -0.18
CA GLY A 310 -3.16 13.82 -1.36
C GLY A 310 -1.68 13.52 -1.68
N GLN A 311 -1.11 12.43 -1.15
CA GLN A 311 0.23 11.97 -1.50
C GLN A 311 0.22 10.49 -1.86
N TYR A 312 1.06 10.09 -2.83
CA TYR A 312 1.11 8.71 -3.33
C TYR A 312 2.56 8.26 -3.49
N ALA A 313 2.81 7.00 -3.19
CA ALA A 313 4.11 6.36 -3.31
C ALA A 313 3.97 5.04 -4.07
N PHE A 314 4.86 4.79 -5.01
CA PHE A 314 4.92 3.57 -5.80
C PHE A 314 6.34 3.01 -5.74
N LEU A 315 6.47 1.76 -5.35
CA LEU A 315 7.75 1.04 -5.32
C LEU A 315 7.63 -0.21 -6.18
N ARG A 316 8.55 -0.37 -7.14
CA ARG A 316 8.65 -1.56 -7.99
C ARG A 316 10.07 -2.06 -8.03
N VAL A 317 10.23 -3.37 -7.93
CA VAL A 317 11.53 -4.06 -7.92
C VAL A 317 11.48 -5.22 -8.90
N VAL A 318 12.48 -5.29 -9.77
CA VAL A 318 12.71 -6.41 -10.71
C VAL A 318 14.03 -7.06 -10.32
N PRO A 319 14.00 -8.17 -9.54
CA PRO A 319 15.23 -8.77 -8.99
C PRO A 319 16.22 -9.22 -10.05
N GLU A 320 15.74 -9.87 -11.12
CA GLU A 320 16.59 -10.41 -12.19
C GLU A 320 17.36 -9.31 -12.93
N ALA A 321 16.80 -8.12 -13.04
CA ALA A 321 17.43 -6.97 -13.67
C ALA A 321 18.26 -6.12 -12.67
N GLY A 322 18.15 -6.37 -11.37
CA GLY A 322 18.75 -5.53 -10.34
C GLY A 322 18.20 -4.10 -10.34
N VAL A 323 16.92 -3.93 -10.75
CA VAL A 323 16.26 -2.63 -10.89
C VAL A 323 15.28 -2.42 -9.74
N ALA A 324 15.32 -1.23 -9.14
CA ALA A 324 14.28 -0.76 -8.23
C ALA A 324 13.91 0.70 -8.57
N ILE A 325 12.62 1.00 -8.57
CA ILE A 325 12.08 2.32 -8.90
C ILE A 325 11.13 2.76 -7.81
N ALA A 326 11.36 3.95 -7.25
CA ALA A 326 10.43 4.61 -6.34
C ALA A 326 9.95 5.94 -6.96
N LEU A 327 8.64 6.10 -7.12
CA LEU A 327 7.99 7.33 -7.54
C LEU A 327 7.14 7.84 -6.38
N LEU A 328 7.40 9.06 -5.92
CA LEU A 328 6.64 9.75 -4.87
C LEU A 328 6.00 11.00 -5.45
N THR A 329 4.73 11.25 -5.14
CA THR A 329 3.96 12.38 -5.66
C THR A 329 3.13 13.02 -4.57
N ASN A 330 2.70 14.27 -4.80
CA ASN A 330 1.89 15.01 -3.84
C ASN A 330 0.54 15.48 -4.39
N GLY A 331 -0.08 14.70 -5.28
CA GLY A 331 -1.43 14.99 -5.78
C GLY A 331 -1.60 14.78 -7.28
N GLY A 332 -2.70 15.28 -7.82
CA GLY A 332 -3.04 15.14 -9.23
C GLY A 332 -3.35 13.71 -9.64
N SER A 333 -3.29 13.43 -10.95
CA SER A 333 -3.51 12.11 -11.52
C SER A 333 -2.28 11.20 -11.35
N ALA A 334 -1.86 11.01 -10.08
CA ALA A 334 -0.63 10.30 -9.70
C ALA A 334 -0.57 8.88 -10.29
N ARG A 335 -1.71 8.17 -10.36
CA ARG A 335 -1.78 6.82 -10.92
C ARG A 335 -1.49 6.82 -12.42
N ARG A 336 -2.00 7.80 -13.18
CA ARG A 336 -1.71 7.93 -14.61
C ARG A 336 -0.25 8.27 -14.87
N LEU A 337 0.32 9.17 -14.04
CA LEU A 337 1.76 9.43 -14.09
C LEU A 337 2.57 8.16 -13.85
N TYR A 338 2.20 7.39 -12.82
CA TYR A 338 2.83 6.11 -12.52
C TYR A 338 2.73 5.15 -13.71
N ASP A 339 1.52 4.93 -14.25
CA ASP A 339 1.31 3.99 -15.34
C ASP A 339 2.13 4.35 -16.59
N ALA A 340 2.18 5.63 -16.95
CA ALA A 340 2.95 6.10 -18.11
C ALA A 340 4.47 5.98 -17.86
N LEU A 341 4.97 6.54 -16.75
CA LEU A 341 6.40 6.64 -16.50
C LEU A 341 7.04 5.28 -16.16
N LEU A 342 6.41 4.50 -15.26
CA LEU A 342 7.01 3.24 -14.85
C LEU A 342 6.92 2.17 -15.92
N ARG A 343 5.91 2.19 -16.77
CA ARG A 343 5.81 1.32 -17.94
C ARG A 343 7.02 1.51 -18.87
N GLU A 344 7.35 2.77 -19.18
CA GLU A 344 8.50 3.10 -20.02
C GLU A 344 9.83 2.74 -19.34
N LEU A 345 9.98 3.05 -18.04
CA LEU A 345 11.20 2.74 -17.28
C LEU A 345 11.43 1.23 -17.14
N LEU A 346 10.40 0.45 -16.84
CA LEU A 346 10.54 -1.00 -16.67
C LEU A 346 10.80 -1.71 -18.00
N ASP A 347 10.22 -1.24 -19.10
CA ASP A 347 10.53 -1.77 -20.44
C ASP A 347 11.98 -1.45 -20.83
N ASP A 348 12.43 -0.20 -20.65
CA ASP A 348 13.78 0.27 -21.01
C ASP A 348 14.88 -0.39 -20.15
N LEU A 349 14.67 -0.51 -18.82
CA LEU A 349 15.70 -0.95 -17.89
C LEU A 349 15.69 -2.45 -17.59
N ALA A 350 14.55 -3.11 -17.73
CA ALA A 350 14.36 -4.50 -17.34
C ALA A 350 13.70 -5.36 -18.43
N GLY A 351 13.29 -4.79 -19.58
CA GLY A 351 12.54 -5.50 -20.61
C GLY A 351 11.15 -5.97 -20.14
N VAL A 352 10.64 -5.39 -19.07
CA VAL A 352 9.36 -5.77 -18.47
C VAL A 352 8.22 -5.00 -19.09
N ARG A 353 7.22 -5.71 -19.59
CA ARG A 353 5.97 -5.15 -20.08
C ARG A 353 4.89 -5.26 -19.00
N MET A 354 4.60 -4.14 -18.36
CA MET A 354 3.50 -4.06 -17.40
C MET A 354 2.15 -4.35 -18.08
N PRO A 355 1.20 -5.01 -17.40
CA PRO A 355 -0.18 -5.17 -17.89
C PRO A 355 -0.83 -3.81 -18.19
N GLU A 356 -1.74 -3.78 -19.18
CA GLU A 356 -2.51 -2.57 -19.44
C GLU A 356 -3.37 -2.19 -18.23
N PRO A 357 -3.67 -0.90 -18.02
CA PRO A 357 -4.59 -0.45 -16.99
C PRO A 357 -5.92 -1.18 -17.05
N PHE A 358 -6.48 -1.49 -15.89
CA PHE A 358 -7.75 -2.19 -15.83
C PHE A 358 -8.87 -1.41 -16.51
N ALA A 359 -9.58 -2.07 -17.40
CA ALA A 359 -10.74 -1.53 -18.11
C ALA A 359 -11.70 -2.65 -18.52
N PRO A 360 -12.98 -2.36 -18.71
CA PRO A 360 -13.90 -3.32 -19.28
C PRO A 360 -13.56 -3.62 -20.74
N PRO A 361 -13.84 -4.84 -21.24
CA PRO A 361 -13.64 -5.18 -22.64
C PRO A 361 -14.58 -4.37 -23.53
N ALA A 362 -14.20 -4.17 -24.80
CA ALA A 362 -15.02 -3.43 -25.78
C ALA A 362 -16.41 -4.05 -25.99
N GLN A 363 -16.54 -5.36 -25.74
CA GLN A 363 -17.79 -6.10 -25.76
C GLN A 363 -17.96 -6.83 -24.43
N PRO A 364 -18.61 -6.21 -23.43
CA PRO A 364 -18.82 -6.82 -22.12
C PRO A 364 -19.63 -8.12 -22.23
N PRO A 365 -19.31 -9.18 -21.48
CA PRO A 365 -20.12 -10.38 -21.45
C PRO A 365 -21.47 -10.13 -20.79
N VAL A 366 -22.49 -10.89 -21.22
CA VAL A 366 -23.79 -10.93 -20.53
C VAL A 366 -23.64 -11.84 -19.31
N VAL A 367 -23.94 -11.32 -18.12
CA VAL A 367 -23.77 -12.02 -16.85
C VAL A 367 -25.12 -12.01 -16.11
N ASP A 368 -25.48 -13.16 -15.50
CA ASP A 368 -26.57 -13.21 -14.53
C ASP A 368 -26.18 -12.44 -13.26
N LEU A 369 -26.89 -11.37 -12.97
CA LEU A 369 -26.61 -10.51 -11.81
C LEU A 369 -27.18 -11.05 -10.51
N THR A 370 -28.14 -11.99 -10.57
CA THR A 370 -28.90 -12.48 -9.43
C THR A 370 -28.01 -12.92 -8.25
N PRO A 371 -26.89 -13.63 -8.44
CA PRO A 371 -26.03 -14.05 -7.33
C PRO A 371 -25.35 -12.87 -6.60
N TYR A 372 -25.16 -11.75 -7.29
CA TYR A 372 -24.36 -10.60 -6.81
C TYR A 372 -25.22 -9.51 -6.17
N LEU A 373 -26.54 -9.48 -6.46
CA LEU A 373 -27.44 -8.49 -5.86
C LEU A 373 -27.52 -8.66 -4.35
N GLY A 374 -27.53 -7.55 -3.62
CA GLY A 374 -27.69 -7.49 -2.18
C GLY A 374 -26.71 -6.58 -1.48
N THR A 375 -26.57 -6.77 -0.16
CA THR A 375 -25.75 -5.94 0.72
C THR A 375 -24.54 -6.73 1.20
N TYR A 376 -23.40 -6.11 1.14
CA TYR A 376 -22.10 -6.60 1.62
C TYR A 376 -21.59 -5.63 2.68
N ARG A 377 -20.99 -6.14 3.75
CA ARG A 377 -20.56 -5.29 4.85
C ARG A 377 -19.19 -5.71 5.38
N ARG A 378 -18.39 -4.72 5.66
CA ARG A 378 -17.17 -4.80 6.47
C ARG A 378 -17.11 -3.64 7.46
N ALA A 379 -16.15 -3.61 8.37
CA ALA A 379 -16.02 -2.51 9.31
C ALA A 379 -15.93 -1.16 8.56
N GLY A 380 -16.73 -0.20 9.00
CA GLY A 380 -16.76 1.16 8.43
C GLY A 380 -17.38 1.30 7.04
N VAL A 381 -17.84 0.20 6.39
CA VAL A 381 -18.32 0.25 4.98
C VAL A 381 -19.52 -0.65 4.74
N ILE A 382 -20.49 -0.14 3.99
CA ILE A 382 -21.58 -0.91 3.39
C ILE A 382 -21.49 -0.77 1.88
N ILE A 383 -21.52 -1.92 1.18
CA ILE A 383 -21.61 -2.00 -0.28
C ILE A 383 -22.99 -2.56 -0.64
N THR A 384 -23.73 -1.87 -1.48
CA THR A 384 -25.01 -2.36 -1.98
C THR A 384 -24.91 -2.53 -3.49
N VAL A 385 -25.22 -3.73 -3.98
CA VAL A 385 -25.32 -4.04 -5.41
C VAL A 385 -26.79 -4.22 -5.76
N ALA A 386 -27.26 -3.43 -6.70
CA ALA A 386 -28.65 -3.44 -7.14
C ALA A 386 -28.75 -3.32 -8.67
N GLU A 387 -29.84 -3.75 -9.23
CA GLU A 387 -30.16 -3.48 -10.65
C GLU A 387 -30.96 -2.18 -10.75
N ARG A 388 -30.54 -1.28 -11.63
CA ARG A 388 -31.25 -0.05 -11.98
C ARG A 388 -31.31 0.07 -13.50
N ASP A 389 -32.49 0.19 -14.06
CA ASP A 389 -32.72 0.31 -15.50
C ASP A 389 -32.02 -0.78 -16.34
N GLY A 390 -32.02 -2.02 -15.84
CA GLY A 390 -31.40 -3.17 -16.48
C GLY A 390 -29.87 -3.21 -16.40
N SER A 391 -29.25 -2.35 -15.58
CA SER A 391 -27.80 -2.28 -15.39
C SER A 391 -27.42 -2.47 -13.93
N PRO A 392 -26.30 -3.16 -13.64
CA PRO A 392 -25.83 -3.31 -12.26
C PRO A 392 -25.23 -2.01 -11.76
N HIS A 393 -25.64 -1.61 -10.56
CA HIS A 393 -25.14 -0.45 -9.84
C HIS A 393 -24.58 -0.85 -8.48
N LEU A 394 -23.53 -0.19 -8.08
CA LEU A 394 -22.91 -0.34 -6.76
C LEU A 394 -22.95 1.00 -6.03
N THR A 395 -23.47 0.97 -4.81
CA THR A 395 -23.37 2.07 -3.85
C THR A 395 -22.35 1.67 -2.81
N TYR A 396 -21.27 2.46 -2.68
CA TYR A 396 -20.26 2.31 -1.64
C TYR A 396 -20.44 3.41 -0.61
N ALA A 397 -20.85 3.05 0.58
CA ALA A 397 -21.13 3.98 1.65
C ALA A 397 -20.19 3.77 2.83
N PHE A 398 -19.51 4.84 3.23
CA PHE A 398 -18.85 4.88 4.53
C PHE A 398 -19.92 4.99 5.62
N VAL A 399 -19.72 4.28 6.72
CA VAL A 399 -20.59 4.31 7.89
C VAL A 399 -19.79 4.66 9.14
N GLU A 400 -20.47 4.98 10.23
CA GLU A 400 -19.84 5.39 11.48
C GLU A 400 -19.04 6.70 11.31
N GLY A 401 -17.89 6.87 11.96
CA GLY A 401 -17.14 8.12 11.97
C GLY A 401 -16.62 8.64 10.63
N MET A 402 -16.64 7.81 9.59
CA MET A 402 -16.23 8.22 8.24
C MET A 402 -17.40 8.73 7.38
N ALA A 403 -18.66 8.48 7.79
CA ALA A 403 -19.85 8.84 7.03
C ALA A 403 -19.99 10.36 6.83
N ASP A 404 -19.52 11.15 7.78
CA ASP A 404 -19.62 12.62 7.74
C ASP A 404 -18.61 13.25 6.75
N PHE A 405 -17.58 12.51 6.34
CA PHE A 405 -16.51 13.04 5.48
C PHE A 405 -16.70 12.71 4.01
N HIS A 406 -17.45 11.65 3.69
CA HIS A 406 -17.63 11.19 2.31
C HIS A 406 -19.07 10.80 2.03
N PRO A 407 -19.75 11.47 1.09
CA PRO A 407 -21.06 11.01 0.62
C PRO A 407 -20.91 9.61 -0.03
N PRO A 408 -21.98 8.80 -0.08
CA PRO A 408 -21.95 7.53 -0.79
C PRO A 408 -21.50 7.69 -2.24
N LEU A 409 -20.61 6.79 -2.68
CA LEU A 409 -20.15 6.72 -4.06
C LEU A 409 -21.12 5.84 -4.84
N GLU A 410 -21.72 6.40 -5.89
CA GLU A 410 -22.60 5.68 -6.81
C GLU A 410 -21.81 5.32 -8.06
N MET A 411 -21.78 4.04 -8.41
CA MET A 411 -20.99 3.52 -9.52
C MET A 411 -21.82 2.58 -10.39
N THR A 412 -21.71 2.76 -11.71
CA THR A 412 -22.21 1.77 -12.67
C THR A 412 -21.19 0.65 -12.81
N LEU A 413 -21.64 -0.60 -12.80
CA LEU A 413 -20.79 -1.76 -13.00
C LEU A 413 -20.88 -2.23 -14.46
N VAL A 414 -19.73 -2.54 -15.05
CA VAL A 414 -19.62 -3.14 -16.39
C VAL A 414 -18.96 -4.52 -16.25
N PRO A 415 -19.58 -5.62 -16.68
CA PRO A 415 -18.98 -6.93 -16.61
C PRO A 415 -17.66 -7.02 -17.38
N VAL A 416 -16.64 -7.61 -16.75
CA VAL A 416 -15.33 -7.92 -17.35
C VAL A 416 -15.21 -9.43 -17.56
N THR A 417 -15.58 -10.20 -16.54
CA THR A 417 -15.76 -11.65 -16.57
C THR A 417 -17.05 -12.00 -15.86
N GLU A 418 -17.32 -13.30 -15.63
CA GLU A 418 -18.46 -13.74 -14.85
C GLU A 418 -18.46 -13.16 -13.42
N THR A 419 -17.30 -13.04 -12.78
CA THR A 419 -17.16 -12.61 -11.37
C THR A 419 -16.46 -11.26 -11.18
N VAL A 420 -15.97 -10.65 -12.25
CA VAL A 420 -15.22 -9.37 -12.19
C VAL A 420 -15.99 -8.31 -12.95
N PHE A 421 -16.19 -7.17 -12.30
CA PHE A 421 -16.85 -6.01 -12.87
C PHE A 421 -15.94 -4.79 -12.78
N ALA A 422 -16.01 -3.93 -13.78
CA ALA A 422 -15.39 -2.62 -13.79
C ALA A 422 -16.40 -1.58 -13.27
N ALA A 423 -16.07 -0.92 -12.18
CA ALA A 423 -16.84 0.17 -11.62
C ALA A 423 -16.31 1.50 -12.09
N LYS A 424 -17.21 2.38 -12.54
CA LYS A 424 -16.87 3.76 -12.85
C LYS A 424 -17.70 4.67 -11.96
N GLY A 425 -17.02 5.42 -11.10
CA GLY A 425 -17.62 6.45 -10.25
C GLY A 425 -17.89 7.71 -11.07
N GLY A 426 -18.89 8.52 -10.63
CA GLY A 426 -19.04 9.88 -11.10
C GLY A 426 -17.88 10.78 -10.63
N ASP A 427 -18.04 12.09 -10.73
CA ASP A 427 -17.05 13.18 -10.55
C ASP A 427 -16.14 13.18 -9.31
N SER A 428 -15.92 12.06 -8.62
CA SER A 428 -15.02 12.00 -7.47
C SER A 428 -13.57 11.81 -7.92
N SER A 429 -12.68 12.58 -7.33
CA SER A 429 -11.22 12.50 -7.51
C SER A 429 -10.59 11.13 -7.18
N VAL A 430 -11.38 10.19 -6.70
CA VAL A 430 -10.90 8.85 -6.28
C VAL A 430 -10.85 7.87 -7.45
N SER A 431 -11.54 8.11 -8.57
CA SER A 431 -11.57 7.16 -9.69
C SER A 431 -11.66 7.84 -11.04
N GLU A 432 -10.55 8.38 -11.53
CA GLU A 432 -10.39 8.71 -12.96
C GLU A 432 -10.46 7.44 -13.81
N ASP A 433 -10.07 6.32 -13.24
CA ASP A 433 -9.90 5.03 -13.89
C ASP A 433 -10.98 4.04 -13.45
N TRP A 434 -11.12 2.97 -14.20
CA TRP A 434 -11.98 1.88 -13.84
C TRP A 434 -11.47 1.17 -12.60
N MET A 435 -12.36 0.97 -11.61
CA MET A 435 -12.04 0.24 -10.39
C MET A 435 -12.61 -1.19 -10.46
N PRO A 436 -11.82 -2.21 -10.11
CA PRO A 436 -12.31 -3.57 -10.07
C PRO A 436 -13.25 -3.81 -8.89
N VAL A 437 -14.31 -4.58 -9.14
CA VAL A 437 -15.16 -5.21 -8.13
C VAL A 437 -15.14 -6.70 -8.43
N VAL A 438 -14.66 -7.49 -7.47
CA VAL A 438 -14.51 -8.93 -7.64
C VAL A 438 -15.43 -9.65 -6.70
N PHE A 439 -16.33 -10.46 -7.23
CA PHE A 439 -17.18 -11.33 -6.42
C PHE A 439 -16.51 -12.69 -6.24
N ALA A 440 -16.53 -13.20 -5.04
CA ALA A 440 -15.90 -14.45 -4.66
C ALA A 440 -16.68 -15.14 -3.54
N THR A 441 -16.19 -16.30 -3.13
CA THR A 441 -16.70 -17.03 -1.98
C THR A 441 -15.58 -17.21 -0.97
N LEU A 442 -15.82 -16.85 0.28
CA LEU A 442 -14.87 -17.04 1.38
C LEU A 442 -14.75 -18.54 1.71
N ARG A 443 -13.74 -18.92 2.50
CA ARG A 443 -13.46 -20.32 2.86
C ARG A 443 -14.61 -21.02 3.58
N ASP A 444 -15.44 -20.26 4.30
CA ASP A 444 -16.61 -20.77 5.02
C ASP A 444 -17.88 -20.88 4.13
N GLY A 445 -17.74 -20.57 2.84
CA GLY A 445 -18.85 -20.59 1.88
C GLY A 445 -19.62 -19.27 1.77
N THR A 446 -19.28 -18.26 2.55
CA THR A 446 -19.95 -16.95 2.51
C THR A 446 -19.60 -16.21 1.20
N PRO A 447 -20.60 -15.78 0.40
CA PRO A 447 -20.33 -14.88 -0.73
C PRO A 447 -19.73 -13.57 -0.25
N CYS A 448 -18.79 -13.01 -1.01
CA CYS A 448 -18.20 -11.72 -0.69
C CYS A 448 -17.94 -10.89 -1.95
N ALA A 449 -17.78 -9.58 -1.76
CA ALA A 449 -17.29 -8.65 -2.77
C ALA A 449 -15.94 -8.10 -2.32
N TYR A 450 -14.94 -8.11 -3.21
CA TYR A 450 -13.69 -7.40 -3.04
C TYR A 450 -13.78 -6.04 -3.72
N PHE A 451 -13.40 -5.01 -2.99
CA PHE A 451 -13.26 -3.65 -3.48
C PHE A 451 -11.99 -3.05 -2.89
N ALA A 452 -11.09 -2.58 -3.73
CA ALA A 452 -9.77 -2.09 -3.33
C ALA A 452 -9.01 -3.10 -2.42
N MET A 453 -9.01 -4.38 -2.79
CA MET A 453 -8.36 -5.52 -2.10
C MET A 453 -8.96 -5.89 -0.72
N ARG A 454 -10.11 -5.36 -0.36
CA ARG A 454 -10.77 -5.62 0.92
C ARG A 454 -12.00 -6.48 0.73
N ALA A 455 -12.07 -7.58 1.47
CA ALA A 455 -13.24 -8.44 1.47
C ALA A 455 -14.40 -7.79 2.23
N ALA A 456 -15.59 -7.86 1.66
CA ALA A 456 -16.85 -7.50 2.31
C ALA A 456 -17.80 -8.71 2.19
N PRO A 457 -18.05 -9.46 3.27
CA PRO A 457 -19.01 -10.55 3.27
C PRO A 457 -20.42 -10.10 2.94
N LYS A 458 -21.18 -10.93 2.22
CA LYS A 458 -22.58 -10.68 1.92
C LYS A 458 -23.42 -10.90 3.18
N VAL A 459 -24.25 -9.93 3.53
CA VAL A 459 -25.11 -9.99 4.73
C VAL A 459 -26.58 -10.11 4.41
N ARG A 460 -26.99 -9.77 3.19
CA ARG A 460 -28.36 -9.92 2.67
C ARG A 460 -28.37 -10.01 1.14
#